data_a905014061651ba4c486d2735b585017
#
_entry.id   a905014061651ba4c486d2735b585017
#
_cell.length_a   1.000
_cell.length_b   1.000
_cell.length_c   1.000
_cell.angle_alpha   90.00
_cell.angle_beta   90.00
_cell.angle_gamma   90.00
#
_symmetry.space_group_name_H-M   'P 1'
#
loop_
_entity.id
_entity.type
_entity.pdbx_description
1 polymer ?
#
loop_
_entity_poly.entity_id
_entity_poly.type
_entity_poly.pdbx_seq_one_letter_code
_entity_poly.pdbx_strand_id
1 'polypeptide(L)'
;MFQQVKTSEPSLCKERLETFRAMRGMTHSVLSTKVLHSYLGDLKKAEAEGRNLLTEKYARMDNRIPPLKTNRLIDDIVRLESRWMKELSQKYPHSLGAGSGNFELYLSCELETYSDETLKQYFSDVSRAMKEVRNLAEERYTKLFQQIGYSSIDEMDRNRSLID
;
A
#
# COMPACT_ATOMS: atom_id res chain seq x y z
N MET A 1 15.85 -2.30 -8.37
CA MET A 1 15.50 -1.70 -7.06
C MET A 1 15.08 -2.74 -6.02
N PHE A 2 14.00 -3.49 -6.20
CA PHE A 2 13.51 -4.45 -5.17
C PHE A 2 14.51 -5.55 -4.78
N GLN A 3 15.23 -6.17 -5.70
CA GLN A 3 16.20 -7.23 -5.43
C GLN A 3 17.41 -6.79 -4.57
N GLN A 4 17.64 -5.49 -4.46
CA GLN A 4 18.76 -4.90 -3.70
C GLN A 4 18.38 -4.54 -2.27
N VAL A 5 17.11 -4.69 -1.87
CA VAL A 5 16.63 -4.35 -0.52
C VAL A 5 17.13 -5.36 0.51
N LYS A 6 17.78 -4.88 1.56
CA LYS A 6 18.17 -5.67 2.73
C LYS A 6 17.18 -5.40 3.86
N THR A 7 16.48 -6.42 4.31
CA THR A 7 15.58 -6.38 5.47
C THR A 7 16.19 -7.13 6.63
N SER A 8 15.81 -6.81 7.88
CA SER A 8 16.25 -7.48 9.09
C SER A 8 15.77 -8.93 9.16
N GLU A 9 14.63 -9.24 8.53
CA GLU A 9 14.08 -10.58 8.45
C GLU A 9 13.95 -11.05 6.99
N PRO A 10 14.02 -12.39 6.73
CA PRO A 10 13.73 -12.94 5.41
C PRO A 10 12.31 -12.58 5.00
N SER A 11 12.15 -11.75 3.99
CA SER A 11 10.82 -11.40 3.48
C SER A 11 10.43 -12.40 2.41
N LEU A 12 9.32 -13.11 2.61
CA LEU A 12 8.71 -14.00 1.63
C LEU A 12 8.50 -13.32 0.26
N CYS A 13 8.35 -12.00 0.25
CA CYS A 13 8.24 -11.23 -0.97
C CYS A 13 9.51 -11.19 -1.82
N LYS A 14 10.72 -11.32 -1.21
CA LYS A 14 11.99 -11.38 -1.94
C LYS A 14 12.14 -12.67 -2.74
N GLU A 15 11.64 -13.76 -2.18
CA GLU A 15 11.72 -15.09 -2.78
C GLU A 15 10.63 -15.28 -3.84
N ARG A 16 9.59 -14.43 -3.84
CA ARG A 16 8.42 -14.55 -4.72
C ARG A 16 8.14 -13.23 -5.46
N LEU A 17 8.91 -12.98 -6.50
CA LEU A 17 8.80 -11.76 -7.32
C LEU A 17 7.36 -11.56 -7.85
N GLU A 18 6.65 -12.62 -8.19
CA GLU A 18 5.25 -12.55 -8.65
C GLU A 18 4.32 -12.07 -7.55
N THR A 19 4.49 -12.53 -6.30
CA THR A 19 3.73 -12.03 -5.15
C THR A 19 3.99 -10.54 -4.93
N PHE A 20 5.25 -10.11 -5.03
CA PHE A 20 5.59 -8.69 -4.94
C PHE A 20 4.91 -7.86 -6.03
N ARG A 21 4.93 -8.33 -7.29
CA ARG A 21 4.25 -7.65 -8.41
C ARG A 21 2.75 -7.55 -8.18
N ALA A 22 2.11 -8.64 -7.76
CA ALA A 22 0.68 -8.67 -7.48
C ALA A 22 0.30 -7.67 -6.37
N MET A 23 1.04 -7.67 -5.26
CA MET A 23 0.80 -6.74 -4.15
C MET A 23 1.03 -5.27 -4.54
N ARG A 24 2.10 -4.97 -5.30
CA ARG A 24 2.35 -3.60 -5.80
C ARG A 24 1.30 -3.20 -6.83
N GLY A 25 0.92 -4.11 -7.73
CA GLY A 25 -0.17 -3.89 -8.69
C GLY A 25 -1.48 -3.57 -7.98
N MET A 26 -1.86 -4.35 -6.97
CA MET A 26 -3.02 -4.10 -6.13
C MET A 26 -2.96 -2.70 -5.50
N THR A 27 -1.86 -2.38 -4.80
CA THR A 27 -1.68 -1.10 -4.09
C THR A 27 -1.93 0.11 -5.01
N HIS A 28 -1.41 0.04 -6.23
CA HIS A 28 -1.49 1.16 -7.18
C HIS A 28 -2.71 1.13 -8.10
N SER A 29 -3.46 0.02 -8.14
CA SER A 29 -4.55 -0.21 -9.12
C SER A 29 -5.74 0.75 -9.04
N VAL A 30 -5.89 1.47 -7.93
CA VAL A 30 -7.00 2.38 -7.66
C VAL A 30 -6.59 3.86 -7.75
N LEU A 31 -5.30 4.12 -7.95
CA LEU A 31 -4.76 5.47 -8.04
C LEU A 31 -4.90 6.02 -9.47
N SER A 32 -5.09 7.32 -9.60
CA SER A 32 -5.17 7.97 -10.90
C SER A 32 -3.84 7.91 -11.66
N THR A 33 -3.93 8.01 -12.97
CA THR A 33 -2.75 8.10 -13.86
C THR A 33 -1.83 9.26 -13.46
N LYS A 34 -2.37 10.35 -12.90
CA LYS A 34 -1.56 11.49 -12.42
C LYS A 34 -0.66 11.08 -11.26
N VAL A 35 -1.20 10.39 -10.26
CA VAL A 35 -0.42 9.86 -9.13
C VAL A 35 0.64 8.88 -9.63
N LEU A 36 0.26 7.96 -10.51
CA LEU A 36 1.18 6.94 -11.04
C LEU A 36 2.33 7.56 -11.84
N HIS A 37 2.07 8.56 -12.67
CA HIS A 37 3.11 9.28 -13.41
C HIS A 37 4.03 10.06 -12.48
N SER A 38 3.48 10.75 -11.48
CA SER A 38 4.28 11.50 -10.50
C SER A 38 5.18 10.55 -9.70
N TYR A 39 4.63 9.43 -9.21
CA TYR A 39 5.40 8.43 -8.48
C TYR A 39 6.48 7.75 -9.36
N LEU A 40 6.19 7.50 -10.64
CA LEU A 40 7.20 7.02 -11.58
C LEU A 40 8.35 8.02 -11.73
N GLY A 41 8.04 9.32 -11.72
CA GLY A 41 9.02 10.40 -11.69
C GLY A 41 9.90 10.34 -10.43
N ASP A 42 9.30 10.13 -9.26
CA ASP A 42 10.02 9.97 -7.99
C ASP A 42 10.97 8.78 -8.03
N LEU A 43 10.53 7.64 -8.58
CA LEU A 43 11.36 6.44 -8.73
C LEU A 43 12.55 6.67 -9.65
N LYS A 44 12.34 7.31 -10.81
CA LYS A 44 13.42 7.63 -11.78
C LYS A 44 14.42 8.61 -11.20
N LYS A 45 13.94 9.62 -10.48
CA LYS A 45 14.80 10.60 -9.80
C LYS A 45 15.67 9.93 -8.73
N ALA A 46 15.05 9.11 -7.87
CA ALA A 46 15.78 8.37 -6.84
C ALA A 46 16.84 7.44 -7.45
N GLU A 47 16.51 6.74 -8.55
CA GLU A 47 17.46 5.87 -9.25
C GLU A 47 18.66 6.67 -9.81
N ALA A 48 18.41 7.83 -10.42
CA ALA A 48 19.46 8.72 -10.92
C ALA A 48 20.37 9.26 -9.79
N GLU A 49 19.83 9.43 -8.58
CA GLU A 49 20.55 9.85 -7.38
C GLU A 49 21.22 8.67 -6.64
N GLY A 50 21.16 7.44 -7.17
CA GLY A 50 21.69 6.23 -6.54
C GLY A 50 20.90 5.80 -5.29
N ARG A 51 19.69 6.32 -5.08
CA ARG A 51 18.79 6.00 -3.99
C ARG A 51 17.85 4.86 -4.34
N ASN A 52 17.40 4.14 -3.32
CA ASN A 52 16.41 3.08 -3.46
C ASN A 52 15.25 3.30 -2.48
N LEU A 53 14.12 3.80 -2.98
CA LEU A 53 12.96 4.15 -2.15
C LEU A 53 12.40 2.97 -1.35
N LEU A 54 12.51 1.74 -1.85
CA LEU A 54 12.09 0.55 -1.11
C LEU A 54 13.04 0.26 0.06
N THR A 55 14.36 0.42 -0.15
CA THR A 55 15.35 0.29 0.93
C THR A 55 15.11 1.35 2.00
N GLU A 56 14.87 2.59 1.62
CA GLU A 56 14.57 3.69 2.55
C GLU A 56 13.30 3.41 3.35
N LYS A 57 12.22 2.98 2.69
CA LYS A 57 10.97 2.60 3.36
C LYS A 57 11.20 1.53 4.42
N TYR A 58 11.86 0.42 4.08
CA TYR A 58 12.08 -0.67 5.04
C TYR A 58 13.05 -0.29 6.16
N ALA A 59 14.08 0.52 5.86
CA ALA A 59 14.97 1.06 6.88
C ALA A 59 14.21 1.97 7.87
N ARG A 60 13.21 2.73 7.37
CA ARG A 60 12.30 3.51 8.22
C ARG A 60 11.41 2.62 9.08
N MET A 61 10.81 1.59 8.51
CA MET A 61 9.99 0.62 9.25
C MET A 61 10.77 -0.09 10.36
N ASP A 62 12.03 -0.41 10.11
CA ASP A 62 12.96 -1.02 11.07
C ASP A 62 13.57 -0.01 12.05
N ASN A 63 13.17 1.26 12.01
CA ASN A 63 13.71 2.36 12.81
C ASN A 63 15.25 2.53 12.71
N ARG A 64 15.83 2.21 11.54
CA ARG A 64 17.28 2.33 11.27
C ARG A 64 17.68 3.71 10.76
N ILE A 65 16.75 4.47 10.27
CA ILE A 65 16.92 5.85 9.81
C ILE A 65 15.81 6.74 10.37
N PRO A 66 16.06 8.04 10.57
CA PRO A 66 15.04 8.97 11.00
C PRO A 66 13.95 9.17 9.93
N PRO A 67 12.81 9.80 10.25
CA PRO A 67 11.80 10.19 9.26
C PRO A 67 12.41 10.92 8.07
N LEU A 68 12.05 10.49 6.85
CA LEU A 68 12.58 11.08 5.61
C LEU A 68 12.02 12.48 5.36
N LYS A 69 10.78 12.70 5.80
CA LYS A 69 10.11 13.99 5.77
C LYS A 69 8.98 14.07 6.78
N THR A 70 8.59 15.29 7.09
CA THR A 70 7.35 15.61 7.80
C THR A 70 6.44 16.35 6.84
N ASN A 71 5.26 15.78 6.56
CA ASN A 71 4.27 16.41 5.71
C ASN A 71 2.88 15.99 6.20
N ARG A 72 2.03 16.97 6.55
CA ARG A 72 0.69 16.73 7.08
C ARG A 72 -0.18 15.86 6.17
N LEU A 73 0.04 15.91 4.86
CA LEU A 73 -0.71 15.05 3.92
C LEU A 73 -0.47 13.56 4.17
N ILE A 74 0.70 13.17 4.70
CA ILE A 74 0.97 11.79 5.07
C ILE A 74 0.00 11.34 6.16
N ASP A 75 -0.14 12.11 7.23
CA ASP A 75 -1.04 11.80 8.34
C ASP A 75 -2.50 11.75 7.89
N ASP A 76 -2.89 12.70 7.03
CA ASP A 76 -4.25 12.76 6.50
C ASP A 76 -4.58 11.55 5.60
N ILE A 77 -3.67 11.14 4.72
CA ILE A 77 -3.82 9.95 3.86
C ILE A 77 -3.86 8.68 4.73
N VAL A 78 -2.90 8.52 5.65
CA VAL A 78 -2.82 7.35 6.53
C VAL A 78 -4.10 7.19 7.33
N ARG A 79 -4.62 8.26 7.92
CA ARG A 79 -5.87 8.22 8.69
C ARG A 79 -7.07 7.74 7.87
N LEU A 80 -7.23 8.24 6.64
CA LEU A 80 -8.33 7.86 5.76
C LEU A 80 -8.20 6.40 5.29
N GLU A 81 -7.03 6.01 4.86
CA GLU A 81 -6.76 4.64 4.39
C GLU A 81 -6.88 3.61 5.54
N SER A 82 -6.40 3.95 6.75
CA SER A 82 -6.52 3.09 7.93
C SER A 82 -7.98 2.89 8.36
N ARG A 83 -8.79 3.95 8.26
CA ARG A 83 -10.23 3.84 8.49
C ARG A 83 -10.87 2.86 7.50
N TRP A 84 -10.59 2.98 6.22
CA TRP A 84 -11.11 2.06 5.20
C TRP A 84 -10.67 0.62 5.42
N MET A 85 -9.40 0.41 5.78
CA MET A 85 -8.89 -0.93 6.13
C MET A 85 -9.59 -1.51 7.35
N LYS A 86 -9.83 -0.71 8.38
CA LYS A 86 -10.57 -1.13 9.57
C LYS A 86 -12.00 -1.53 9.25
N GLU A 87 -12.71 -0.71 8.48
CA GLU A 87 -14.07 -1.02 8.01
C GLU A 87 -14.09 -2.33 7.22
N LEU A 88 -13.11 -2.52 6.33
CA LEU A 88 -13.00 -3.70 5.50
C LEU A 88 -12.69 -4.97 6.32
N SER A 89 -11.77 -4.90 7.28
CA SER A 89 -11.41 -6.04 8.15
C SER A 89 -12.56 -6.45 9.08
N GLN A 90 -13.41 -5.52 9.47
CA GLN A 90 -14.61 -5.81 10.23
C GLN A 90 -15.70 -6.49 9.38
N LYS A 91 -15.80 -6.10 8.11
CA LYS A 91 -16.76 -6.67 7.15
C LYS A 91 -16.35 -8.07 6.69
N TYR A 92 -15.04 -8.33 6.57
CA TYR A 92 -14.45 -9.58 6.06
C TYR A 92 -13.40 -10.16 7.03
N PRO A 93 -13.83 -10.64 8.20
CA PRO A 93 -12.90 -11.01 9.28
C PRO A 93 -12.06 -12.25 8.99
N HIS A 94 -12.56 -13.22 8.21
CA HIS A 94 -11.84 -14.46 7.90
C HIS A 94 -10.74 -14.25 6.86
N SER A 95 -10.94 -13.36 5.90
CA SER A 95 -9.96 -13.08 4.85
C SER A 95 -9.03 -11.92 5.17
N LEU A 96 -9.48 -10.91 5.93
CA LEU A 96 -8.78 -9.65 6.16
C LEU A 96 -8.62 -9.27 7.64
N GLY A 97 -9.13 -10.07 8.58
CA GLY A 97 -9.13 -9.74 10.00
C GLY A 97 -7.76 -9.72 10.67
N ALA A 98 -6.81 -10.52 10.20
CA ALA A 98 -5.51 -10.72 10.85
C ALA A 98 -4.40 -9.72 10.44
N GLY A 99 -4.64 -8.81 9.49
CA GLY A 99 -3.59 -8.08 8.77
C GLY A 99 -3.35 -6.63 9.15
N SER A 100 -4.08 -6.03 10.10
CA SER A 100 -4.07 -4.57 10.31
C SER A 100 -2.97 -4.04 11.24
N GLY A 101 -2.22 -4.90 11.92
CA GLY A 101 -1.32 -4.50 13.03
C GLY A 101 -0.21 -3.51 12.67
N ASN A 102 0.25 -3.47 11.42
CA ASN A 102 1.34 -2.60 10.97
C ASN A 102 0.99 -1.75 9.74
N PHE A 103 -0.30 -1.68 9.37
CA PHE A 103 -0.71 -0.98 8.14
C PHE A 103 -0.34 0.50 8.16
N GLU A 104 -0.59 1.19 9.27
CA GLU A 104 -0.29 2.63 9.41
C GLU A 104 1.20 2.91 9.27
N LEU A 105 2.04 2.16 9.98
CA LEU A 105 3.49 2.28 9.87
C LEU A 105 3.98 1.99 8.46
N TYR A 106 3.48 0.91 7.86
CA TYR A 106 3.83 0.52 6.49
C TYR A 106 3.49 1.63 5.49
N LEU A 107 2.27 2.19 5.57
CA LEU A 107 1.82 3.23 4.65
C LEU A 107 2.55 4.55 4.91
N SER A 108 2.73 4.95 6.17
CA SER A 108 3.46 6.16 6.52
C SER A 108 4.89 6.13 5.97
N CYS A 109 5.64 5.05 6.20
CA CYS A 109 6.99 4.89 5.68
C CYS A 109 7.06 4.84 4.14
N GLU A 110 6.03 4.32 3.47
CA GLU A 110 5.91 4.39 2.01
C GLU A 110 5.75 5.84 1.55
N LEU A 111 4.80 6.56 2.15
CA LEU A 111 4.48 7.95 1.77
C LEU A 111 5.62 8.92 2.07
N GLU A 112 6.45 8.66 3.09
CA GLU A 112 7.65 9.46 3.35
C GLU A 112 8.63 9.44 2.16
N THR A 113 8.59 8.43 1.30
CA THR A 113 9.45 8.33 0.11
C THR A 113 8.90 9.11 -1.10
N TYR A 114 7.64 9.55 -1.06
CA TYR A 114 7.00 10.25 -2.17
C TYR A 114 7.38 11.72 -2.19
N SER A 115 7.45 12.34 -3.37
CA SER A 115 7.56 13.79 -3.49
C SER A 115 6.29 14.48 -2.97
N ASP A 116 6.41 15.76 -2.62
CA ASP A 116 5.25 16.54 -2.18
C ASP A 116 4.19 16.67 -3.27
N GLU A 117 4.59 16.66 -4.53
CA GLU A 117 3.65 16.64 -5.66
C GLU A 117 2.89 15.33 -5.72
N THR A 118 3.58 14.19 -5.57
CA THR A 118 2.92 12.86 -5.54
C THR A 118 1.98 12.76 -4.35
N LEU A 119 2.37 13.26 -3.17
CA LEU A 119 1.51 13.30 -1.98
C LEU A 119 0.24 14.13 -2.20
N LYS A 120 0.35 15.32 -2.83
CA LYS A 120 -0.81 16.17 -3.15
C LYS A 120 -1.80 15.47 -4.09
N GLN A 121 -1.28 14.81 -5.12
CA GLN A 121 -2.11 14.08 -6.07
C GLN A 121 -2.77 12.86 -5.44
N TYR A 122 -2.02 12.12 -4.61
CA TYR A 122 -2.57 10.98 -3.87
C TYR A 122 -3.67 11.41 -2.89
N PHE A 123 -3.44 12.47 -2.12
CA PHE A 123 -4.46 13.05 -1.24
C PHE A 123 -5.70 13.51 -1.99
N SER A 124 -5.54 14.06 -3.21
CA SER A 124 -6.67 14.41 -4.08
C SER A 124 -7.49 13.18 -4.46
N ASP A 125 -6.85 12.07 -4.83
CA ASP A 125 -7.55 10.82 -5.17
C ASP A 125 -8.31 10.25 -3.96
N VAL A 126 -7.67 10.18 -2.79
CA VAL A 126 -8.28 9.70 -1.54
C VAL A 126 -9.45 10.60 -1.13
N SER A 127 -9.28 11.92 -1.19
CA SER A 127 -10.33 12.88 -0.86
C SER A 127 -11.53 12.79 -1.82
N ARG A 128 -11.27 12.56 -3.11
CA ARG A 128 -12.33 12.35 -4.11
C ARG A 128 -13.08 11.06 -3.82
N ALA A 129 -12.38 9.94 -3.58
CA ALA A 129 -13.00 8.66 -3.25
C ALA A 129 -13.89 8.78 -2.00
N MET A 130 -13.43 9.49 -0.96
CA MET A 130 -14.22 9.75 0.24
C MET A 130 -15.52 10.52 -0.07
N LYS A 131 -15.47 11.57 -0.92
CA LYS A 131 -16.65 12.34 -1.33
C LYS A 131 -17.63 11.50 -2.17
N GLU A 132 -17.12 10.58 -2.95
CA GLU A 132 -17.89 9.63 -3.77
C GLU A 132 -18.38 8.41 -2.97
N VAL A 133 -18.14 8.36 -1.66
CA VAL A 133 -18.49 7.25 -0.77
C VAL A 133 -17.88 5.93 -1.24
N ARG A 134 -16.68 5.98 -1.77
CA ARG A 134 -15.90 4.83 -2.22
C ARG A 134 -14.85 4.46 -1.16
N ASN A 135 -14.62 3.16 -0.99
CA ASN A 135 -13.56 2.62 -0.16
C ASN A 135 -12.44 2.06 -1.06
N LEU A 136 -11.31 2.77 -1.15
CA LEU A 136 -10.20 2.34 -2.01
C LEU A 136 -9.54 1.04 -1.54
N ALA A 137 -9.61 0.70 -0.25
CA ALA A 137 -9.13 -0.58 0.25
C ALA A 137 -10.01 -1.72 -0.29
N GLU A 138 -11.33 -1.58 -0.27
CA GLU A 138 -12.25 -2.57 -0.83
C GLU A 138 -12.04 -2.76 -2.34
N GLU A 139 -11.83 -1.67 -3.08
CA GLU A 139 -11.54 -1.75 -4.52
C GLU A 139 -10.23 -2.48 -4.81
N ARG A 140 -9.17 -2.24 -4.02
CA ARG A 140 -7.87 -2.94 -4.14
C ARG A 140 -8.01 -4.44 -3.92
N TYR A 141 -8.65 -4.83 -2.81
CA TYR A 141 -8.83 -6.25 -2.47
C TYR A 141 -9.77 -6.98 -3.42
N THR A 142 -10.83 -6.29 -3.90
CA THR A 142 -11.69 -6.84 -4.95
C THR A 142 -10.88 -7.22 -6.19
N LYS A 143 -10.04 -6.30 -6.68
CA LYS A 143 -9.17 -6.58 -7.83
C LYS A 143 -8.16 -7.70 -7.56
N LEU A 144 -7.54 -7.71 -6.37
CA LEU A 144 -6.59 -8.76 -6.01
C LEU A 144 -7.27 -10.14 -6.02
N PHE A 145 -8.42 -10.27 -5.38
CA PHE A 145 -9.11 -11.55 -5.28
C PHE A 145 -9.63 -12.03 -6.63
N GLN A 146 -10.09 -11.11 -7.48
CA GLN A 146 -10.43 -11.44 -8.87
C GLN A 146 -9.22 -11.97 -9.66
N GLN A 147 -8.03 -11.41 -9.47
CA GLN A 147 -6.80 -11.88 -10.12
C GLN A 147 -6.40 -13.30 -9.70
N ILE A 148 -6.77 -13.73 -8.50
CA ILE A 148 -6.49 -15.08 -7.99
C ILE A 148 -7.68 -16.04 -8.10
N GLY A 149 -8.73 -15.64 -8.84
CA GLY A 149 -9.81 -16.53 -9.25
C GLY A 149 -11.09 -16.47 -8.44
N TYR A 150 -11.24 -15.52 -7.51
CA TYR A 150 -12.50 -15.30 -6.79
C TYR A 150 -13.34 -14.24 -7.48
N SER A 151 -14.67 -14.39 -7.45
CA SER A 151 -15.58 -13.41 -8.03
C SER A 151 -15.76 -12.16 -7.16
N SER A 152 -15.55 -12.29 -5.84
CA SER A 152 -15.72 -11.21 -4.87
C SER A 152 -14.93 -11.46 -3.57
N ILE A 153 -14.83 -10.40 -2.73
CA ILE A 153 -14.29 -10.55 -1.36
C ILE A 153 -15.18 -11.45 -0.51
N ASP A 154 -16.50 -11.35 -0.67
CA ASP A 154 -17.47 -12.20 0.05
C ASP A 154 -17.26 -13.68 -0.23
N GLU A 155 -16.96 -14.05 -1.46
CA GLU A 155 -16.66 -15.44 -1.81
C GLU A 155 -15.38 -15.91 -1.12
N MET A 156 -14.33 -15.10 -1.16
CA MET A 156 -13.07 -15.43 -0.50
C MET A 156 -13.24 -15.56 1.01
N ASP A 157 -13.99 -14.66 1.63
CA ASP A 157 -14.22 -14.65 3.08
C ASP A 157 -15.03 -15.88 3.52
N ARG A 158 -16.09 -16.24 2.78
CA ARG A 158 -16.86 -17.47 3.03
C ARG A 158 -16.00 -18.72 2.88
N ASN A 159 -15.18 -18.81 1.83
CA ASN A 159 -14.33 -19.98 1.62
C ASN A 159 -13.31 -20.15 2.75
N ARG A 160 -12.77 -19.06 3.28
CA ARG A 160 -11.88 -19.11 4.43
C ARG A 160 -12.58 -19.50 5.73
N SER A 161 -13.79 -19.00 5.97
CA SER A 161 -14.58 -19.38 7.16
C SER A 161 -14.90 -20.87 7.24
N LEU A 162 -14.76 -21.63 6.15
CA LEU A 162 -14.97 -23.08 6.12
C LEU A 162 -13.70 -23.88 6.46
N ILE A 163 -12.54 -23.21 6.54
CA ILE A 163 -11.23 -23.84 6.77
C ILE A 163 -10.76 -23.57 8.22
N ASP A 164 -11.24 -22.50 8.84
CA ASP A 164 -11.01 -22.14 10.25
C ASP A 164 -11.93 -22.93 11.19
#